data_4d14eb413a17a0a1f256a3f129dd5a6c
#
_entry.id   4d14eb413a17a0a1f256a3f129dd5a6c
#
_cell.length_a   1.000
_cell.length_b   1.000
_cell.length_c   1.000
_cell.angle_alpha   90.00
_cell.angle_beta   90.00
_cell.angle_gamma   90.00
#
_symmetry.space_group_name_H-M   'P 1'
#
loop_
_entity.id
_entity.type
_entity.pdbx_description
1 polymer ?
#
loop_
_entity_poly.entity_id
_entity_poly.type
_entity_poly.pdbx_seq_one_letter_code
_entity_poly.pdbx_strand_id
1 'polypeptide(L)'
;MGNYLSVNDTDRKLMLEKIGTSDLMELYRDVPADLILKEPLSLPEGKAEMQVRKFMRQLSAENKVYPVIFRGAGAYRHYIPAIVDQVASKETFLTAYTPYQPEISQGILQSIFEYQTMICELTGMDVSNATVYDGATAAAEAAAMCRDRRRNTVLVSEAVNPETIEVVKTYCWAAGTKVVMVPASAGVTDIGALRDLINAETAAVLIQNPNYFGCLEHAEEIVEVTHGAKAKVIMSVDPIAAAILKTPREYGADIAVGEGQPLGMPLSYGGPYLGFMAATKEMMRKLPGRIVGETTDDRGNKAYVLTLQAREQHIRREKASSNICSNEALCALRAAVYMAAMGRNGMREAASQCVSKAHYLQKQLEEAGFTRKYEGEFFHEFVTDSPYPAAQVNAVLDKHDILGGLELPDGSILWCVTECNTKEEIDRMVSILKEELA
;
A
#
# COMPACT_ATOMS: atom_id res chain seq x y z
N MET A 1 -41.97 10.12 -3.64
CA MET A 1 -40.51 9.93 -3.95
C MET A 1 -40.40 8.72 -4.82
N GLY A 2 -39.59 8.76 -5.86
CA GLY A 2 -39.31 7.59 -6.69
C GLY A 2 -38.71 6.48 -5.84
N ASN A 3 -39.25 5.28 -5.99
CA ASN A 3 -38.68 4.10 -5.36
C ASN A 3 -37.54 3.58 -6.28
N TYR A 4 -36.35 3.33 -5.72
CA TYR A 4 -35.25 2.71 -6.47
C TYR A 4 -35.52 1.26 -6.86
N LEU A 5 -36.53 0.63 -6.23
CA LEU A 5 -37.01 -0.69 -6.65
C LEU A 5 -37.97 -0.53 -7.85
N SER A 6 -37.60 -1.16 -8.96
CA SER A 6 -38.38 -1.11 -10.20
C SER A 6 -39.69 -1.89 -10.15
N VAL A 7 -39.79 -2.84 -9.22
CA VAL A 7 -40.98 -3.70 -9.04
C VAL A 7 -41.92 -3.11 -8.00
N ASN A 8 -43.14 -2.77 -8.40
CA ASN A 8 -44.21 -2.32 -7.51
C ASN A 8 -45.13 -3.50 -7.11
N ASP A 9 -46.15 -3.22 -6.26
CA ASP A 9 -47.05 -4.28 -5.79
C ASP A 9 -47.94 -4.88 -6.89
N THR A 10 -48.25 -4.12 -7.93
CA THR A 10 -49.00 -4.62 -9.10
C THR A 10 -48.14 -5.57 -9.90
N ASP A 11 -46.90 -5.19 -10.17
CA ASP A 11 -45.93 -6.05 -10.88
C ASP A 11 -45.69 -7.35 -10.11
N ARG A 12 -45.57 -7.26 -8.77
CA ARG A 12 -45.39 -8.43 -7.89
C ARG A 12 -46.57 -9.39 -8.01
N LYS A 13 -47.80 -8.88 -7.99
CA LYS A 13 -49.00 -9.72 -8.15
C LYS A 13 -49.00 -10.43 -9.51
N LEU A 14 -48.75 -9.72 -10.59
CA LEU A 14 -48.67 -10.30 -11.92
C LEU A 14 -47.57 -11.36 -12.05
N MET A 15 -46.44 -11.13 -11.41
CA MET A 15 -45.36 -12.13 -11.37
C MET A 15 -45.77 -13.41 -10.61
N LEU A 16 -46.39 -13.26 -9.43
CA LEU A 16 -46.89 -14.41 -8.64
C LEU A 16 -47.96 -15.17 -9.39
N GLU A 17 -48.94 -14.50 -10.03
CA GLU A 17 -49.95 -15.12 -10.88
C GLU A 17 -49.29 -15.93 -12.03
N LYS A 18 -48.26 -15.37 -12.65
CA LYS A 18 -47.53 -16.03 -13.74
C LYS A 18 -46.81 -17.31 -13.27
N ILE A 19 -46.30 -17.27 -12.03
CA ILE A 19 -45.64 -18.43 -11.39
C ILE A 19 -46.66 -19.46 -10.93
N GLY A 20 -47.92 -19.08 -10.73
CA GLY A 20 -48.98 -19.96 -10.27
C GLY A 20 -49.16 -19.99 -8.75
N THR A 21 -48.75 -18.92 -8.06
CA THR A 21 -48.93 -18.74 -6.61
C THR A 21 -49.52 -17.38 -6.31
N SER A 22 -50.14 -17.24 -5.12
CA SER A 22 -50.64 -15.95 -4.60
C SER A 22 -49.80 -15.40 -3.45
N ASP A 23 -48.93 -16.21 -2.88
CA ASP A 23 -48.10 -15.84 -1.71
C ASP A 23 -46.60 -15.96 -2.04
N LEU A 24 -45.91 -14.86 -1.75
CA LEU A 24 -44.46 -14.84 -1.89
C LEU A 24 -43.76 -15.90 -1.01
N MET A 25 -44.34 -16.22 0.16
CA MET A 25 -43.77 -17.19 1.09
C MET A 25 -43.80 -18.62 0.55
N GLU A 26 -44.67 -18.97 -0.40
CA GLU A 26 -44.67 -20.27 -1.06
C GLU A 26 -43.36 -20.51 -1.85
N LEU A 27 -42.68 -19.47 -2.29
CA LEU A 27 -41.40 -19.56 -2.96
C LEU A 27 -40.26 -20.00 -2.01
N TYR A 28 -40.48 -19.88 -0.71
CA TYR A 28 -39.51 -20.24 0.35
C TYR A 28 -39.85 -21.58 1.02
N ARG A 29 -40.73 -22.38 0.43
CA ARG A 29 -41.19 -23.68 0.99
C ARG A 29 -40.07 -24.67 1.33
N ASP A 30 -38.91 -24.54 0.67
CA ASP A 30 -37.72 -25.37 0.92
C ASP A 30 -36.87 -24.88 2.10
N VAL A 31 -37.20 -23.71 2.67
CA VAL A 31 -36.57 -23.16 3.88
C VAL A 31 -37.34 -23.67 5.10
N PRO A 32 -36.70 -24.30 6.09
CA PRO A 32 -37.37 -24.72 7.33
C PRO A 32 -38.08 -23.55 7.99
N ALA A 33 -39.33 -23.73 8.46
CA ALA A 33 -40.18 -22.66 8.96
C ALA A 33 -39.64 -21.98 10.21
N ASP A 34 -38.81 -22.64 11.00
CA ASP A 34 -38.13 -22.12 12.18
C ASP A 34 -36.98 -21.19 11.85
N LEU A 35 -36.45 -21.24 10.63
CA LEU A 35 -35.41 -20.32 10.12
C LEU A 35 -35.98 -19.04 9.49
N ILE A 36 -37.29 -18.99 9.22
CA ILE A 36 -37.95 -17.81 8.67
C ILE A 36 -38.24 -16.84 9.81
N LEU A 37 -37.72 -15.62 9.68
CA LEU A 37 -38.00 -14.55 10.66
C LEU A 37 -39.48 -14.22 10.69
N LYS A 38 -40.11 -14.27 11.88
CA LYS A 38 -41.53 -13.93 12.11
C LYS A 38 -41.75 -12.44 12.22
N GLU A 39 -40.75 -11.72 12.71
CA GLU A 39 -40.75 -10.28 12.88
C GLU A 39 -39.71 -9.63 11.98
N PRO A 40 -39.94 -8.43 11.45
CA PRO A 40 -38.94 -7.66 10.73
C PRO A 40 -37.67 -7.44 11.57
N LEU A 41 -36.52 -7.28 10.92
CA LEU A 41 -35.32 -6.89 11.60
C LEU A 41 -35.52 -5.53 12.30
N SER A 42 -34.95 -5.39 13.52
CA SER A 42 -34.95 -4.13 14.26
C SER A 42 -33.96 -3.14 13.62
N LEU A 43 -34.31 -2.62 12.45
CA LEU A 43 -33.55 -1.60 11.74
C LEU A 43 -34.25 -0.26 11.82
N PRO A 44 -33.50 0.85 11.85
CA PRO A 44 -34.10 2.18 11.76
C PRO A 44 -34.91 2.34 10.47
N GLU A 45 -35.93 3.17 10.52
CA GLU A 45 -36.69 3.54 9.32
C GLU A 45 -35.77 4.18 8.25
N GLY A 46 -36.06 3.92 6.98
CA GLY A 46 -35.39 4.52 5.86
C GLY A 46 -35.51 6.05 5.87
N LYS A 47 -34.40 6.73 5.62
CA LYS A 47 -34.32 8.20 5.54
C LYS A 47 -34.32 8.66 4.07
N ALA A 48 -34.82 9.86 3.81
CA ALA A 48 -34.69 10.50 2.52
C ALA A 48 -33.21 10.80 2.22
N GLU A 49 -32.80 10.76 0.96
CA GLU A 49 -31.43 11.03 0.53
C GLU A 49 -30.86 12.33 1.14
N MET A 50 -31.65 13.40 1.12
CA MET A 50 -31.26 14.68 1.71
C MET A 50 -30.88 14.56 3.20
N GLN A 51 -31.63 13.77 3.96
CA GLN A 51 -31.37 13.55 5.39
C GLN A 51 -30.08 12.72 5.60
N VAL A 52 -29.88 11.68 4.78
CA VAL A 52 -28.66 10.87 4.81
C VAL A 52 -27.44 11.73 4.47
N ARG A 53 -27.51 12.50 3.39
CA ARG A 53 -26.41 13.42 3.01
C ARG A 53 -26.09 14.44 4.08
N LYS A 54 -27.12 15.02 4.73
CA LYS A 54 -26.91 15.97 5.83
C LYS A 54 -26.23 15.28 7.02
N PHE A 55 -26.68 14.11 7.40
CA PHE A 55 -26.09 13.33 8.49
C PHE A 55 -24.64 12.95 8.21
N MET A 56 -24.34 12.42 7.01
CA MET A 56 -22.98 12.04 6.63
C MET A 56 -22.03 13.24 6.57
N ARG A 57 -22.51 14.41 6.12
CA ARG A 57 -21.70 15.64 6.15
C ARG A 57 -21.41 16.10 7.58
N GLN A 58 -22.37 15.99 8.49
CA GLN A 58 -22.16 16.31 9.91
C GLN A 58 -21.12 15.38 10.53
N LEU A 59 -21.25 14.08 10.31
CA LEU A 59 -20.29 13.08 10.79
C LEU A 59 -18.88 13.30 10.20
N SER A 60 -18.80 13.61 8.89
CA SER A 60 -17.53 13.93 8.24
C SER A 60 -16.87 15.17 8.82
N ALA A 61 -17.64 16.17 9.25
CA ALA A 61 -17.14 17.41 9.84
C ALA A 61 -16.55 17.23 11.26
N GLU A 62 -16.76 16.08 11.90
CA GLU A 62 -16.11 15.74 13.17
C GLU A 62 -14.62 15.36 12.99
N ASN A 63 -14.21 15.03 11.76
CA ASN A 63 -12.80 14.77 11.47
C ASN A 63 -12.03 16.09 11.35
N LYS A 64 -10.84 16.13 11.96
CA LYS A 64 -9.91 17.23 11.75
C LYS A 64 -9.06 16.96 10.52
N VAL A 65 -9.14 17.81 9.52
CA VAL A 65 -8.32 17.77 8.31
C VAL A 65 -7.25 18.84 8.42
N TYR A 66 -5.99 18.41 8.46
CA TYR A 66 -4.86 19.31 8.59
C TYR A 66 -4.40 19.82 7.22
N PRO A 67 -4.30 21.15 7.03
CA PRO A 67 -3.74 21.71 5.81
C PRO A 67 -2.24 21.46 5.67
N VAL A 68 -1.52 21.39 6.80
CA VAL A 68 -0.07 21.19 6.85
C VAL A 68 0.25 19.91 7.62
N ILE A 69 1.02 19.01 7.03
CA ILE A 69 1.32 17.68 7.56
C ILE A 69 2.82 17.45 7.53
N PHE A 70 3.40 17.08 8.69
CA PHE A 70 4.80 16.65 8.87
C PHE A 70 4.89 15.21 9.38
N ARG A 71 3.92 14.38 9.05
CA ARG A 71 3.81 12.97 9.44
C ARG A 71 3.72 12.09 8.21
N GLY A 72 4.47 10.98 8.22
CA GLY A 72 4.45 9.94 7.20
C GLY A 72 4.18 8.58 7.83
N ALA A 73 5.25 7.85 8.16
CA ALA A 73 5.23 6.53 8.80
C ALA A 73 4.52 5.44 7.98
N GLY A 74 4.63 5.51 6.66
CA GLY A 74 4.09 4.52 5.73
C GLY A 74 2.98 5.02 4.80
N ALA A 75 2.42 6.22 5.03
CA ALA A 75 1.49 6.88 4.12
C ALA A 75 1.89 8.36 3.95
N TYR A 76 1.98 8.81 2.71
CA TYR A 76 2.64 10.07 2.38
C TYR A 76 1.77 10.97 1.51
N ARG A 77 1.71 12.26 1.87
CA ARG A 77 1.02 13.26 1.06
C ARG A 77 1.92 13.73 -0.08
N HIS A 78 1.63 13.29 -1.30
CA HIS A 78 2.26 13.76 -2.53
C HIS A 78 1.29 14.56 -3.39
N TYR A 79 1.80 15.40 -4.29
CA TYR A 79 0.97 16.11 -5.26
C TYR A 79 0.39 15.15 -6.28
N ILE A 80 -0.92 15.20 -6.46
CA ILE A 80 -1.63 14.37 -7.44
C ILE A 80 -2.07 15.24 -8.60
N PRO A 81 -1.52 15.05 -9.82
CA PRO A 81 -1.96 15.78 -11.01
C PRO A 81 -3.47 15.57 -11.27
N ALA A 82 -4.17 16.63 -11.62
CA ALA A 82 -5.64 16.62 -11.86
C ALA A 82 -6.07 15.57 -12.91
N ILE A 83 -5.20 15.23 -13.85
CA ILE A 83 -5.48 14.22 -14.88
C ILE A 83 -5.71 12.84 -14.29
N VAL A 84 -5.13 12.53 -13.13
CA VAL A 84 -5.28 11.23 -12.44
C VAL A 84 -6.75 11.01 -12.09
N ASP A 85 -7.38 11.98 -11.43
CA ASP A 85 -8.81 11.90 -11.08
C ASP A 85 -9.70 11.93 -12.35
N GLN A 86 -9.36 12.72 -13.34
CA GLN A 86 -10.10 12.83 -14.59
C GLN A 86 -10.14 11.49 -15.37
N VAL A 87 -9.05 10.75 -15.38
CA VAL A 87 -8.99 9.45 -16.06
C VAL A 87 -9.65 8.37 -15.19
N ALA A 88 -9.30 8.29 -13.91
CA ALA A 88 -9.79 7.25 -13.01
C ALA A 88 -11.31 7.32 -12.77
N SER A 89 -11.92 8.50 -12.87
CA SER A 89 -13.36 8.70 -12.71
C SER A 89 -14.20 8.41 -13.95
N LYS A 90 -13.60 8.07 -15.09
CA LYS A 90 -14.36 7.72 -16.29
C LYS A 90 -15.17 6.43 -16.07
N GLU A 91 -16.42 6.43 -16.50
CA GLU A 91 -17.32 5.28 -16.38
C GLU A 91 -16.75 4.00 -16.97
N THR A 92 -16.01 4.10 -18.07
CA THR A 92 -15.33 2.98 -18.74
C THR A 92 -14.42 2.19 -17.78
N PHE A 93 -13.77 2.87 -16.83
CA PHE A 93 -12.90 2.23 -15.84
C PHE A 93 -13.65 1.90 -14.55
N LEU A 94 -14.50 2.82 -14.03
CA LEU A 94 -15.22 2.62 -12.76
C LEU A 94 -16.18 1.44 -12.80
N THR A 95 -16.81 1.16 -13.94
CA THR A 95 -17.76 0.05 -14.08
C THR A 95 -17.10 -1.27 -14.47
N ALA A 96 -15.80 -1.27 -14.76
CA ALA A 96 -15.07 -2.48 -15.09
C ALA A 96 -14.96 -3.40 -13.87
N TYR A 97 -15.19 -4.70 -14.11
CA TYR A 97 -14.94 -5.76 -13.13
C TYR A 97 -13.65 -6.51 -13.52
N THR A 98 -13.40 -7.64 -12.89
CA THR A 98 -12.23 -8.46 -13.20
C THR A 98 -12.17 -8.83 -14.69
N PRO A 99 -11.08 -8.54 -15.40
CA PRO A 99 -10.98 -8.70 -16.85
C PRO A 99 -10.66 -10.16 -17.24
N TYR A 100 -11.55 -11.11 -16.93
CA TYR A 100 -11.38 -12.52 -17.27
C TYR A 100 -11.52 -12.81 -18.77
N GLN A 101 -12.41 -12.06 -19.45
CA GLN A 101 -12.67 -12.24 -20.88
C GLN A 101 -11.89 -11.21 -21.67
N PRO A 102 -10.78 -11.58 -22.32
CA PRO A 102 -9.93 -10.62 -23.02
C PRO A 102 -10.67 -9.95 -24.18
N GLU A 103 -11.65 -10.60 -24.79
CA GLU A 103 -12.40 -10.07 -25.94
C GLU A 103 -13.13 -8.75 -25.65
N ILE A 104 -13.55 -8.56 -24.39
CA ILE A 104 -14.30 -7.36 -23.97
C ILE A 104 -13.54 -6.48 -22.97
N SER A 105 -12.31 -6.86 -22.60
CA SER A 105 -11.56 -6.22 -21.51
C SER A 105 -10.20 -5.68 -21.95
N GLN A 106 -9.97 -5.49 -23.25
CA GLN A 106 -8.65 -5.12 -23.78
C GLN A 106 -8.10 -3.84 -23.17
N GLY A 107 -8.91 -2.79 -22.99
CA GLY A 107 -8.48 -1.52 -22.41
C GLY A 107 -8.04 -1.67 -20.94
N ILE A 108 -8.75 -2.45 -20.14
CA ILE A 108 -8.38 -2.73 -18.74
C ILE A 108 -7.13 -3.59 -18.69
N LEU A 109 -7.03 -4.64 -19.49
CA LEU A 109 -5.84 -5.49 -19.56
C LEU A 109 -4.61 -4.69 -19.99
N GLN A 110 -4.76 -3.80 -20.97
CA GLN A 110 -3.67 -2.91 -21.40
C GLN A 110 -3.23 -2.00 -20.26
N SER A 111 -4.15 -1.36 -19.53
CA SER A 111 -3.80 -0.48 -18.42
C SER A 111 -3.04 -1.21 -17.30
N ILE A 112 -3.41 -2.47 -17.01
CA ILE A 112 -2.68 -3.31 -16.07
C ILE A 112 -1.29 -3.67 -16.60
N PHE A 113 -1.16 -4.00 -17.87
CA PHE A 113 0.12 -4.30 -18.51
C PHE A 113 1.07 -3.09 -18.46
N GLU A 114 0.57 -1.90 -18.74
CA GLU A 114 1.32 -0.65 -18.65
C GLU A 114 1.75 -0.36 -17.20
N TYR A 115 0.86 -0.54 -16.22
CA TYR A 115 1.21 -0.46 -14.81
C TYR A 115 2.35 -1.44 -14.43
N GLN A 116 2.23 -2.72 -14.81
CA GLN A 116 3.27 -3.73 -14.56
C GLN A 116 4.63 -3.31 -15.15
N THR A 117 4.61 -2.77 -16.37
CA THR A 117 5.82 -2.26 -17.03
C THR A 117 6.45 -1.12 -16.24
N MET A 118 5.64 -0.14 -15.80
CA MET A 118 6.14 1.00 -15.04
C MET A 118 6.71 0.58 -13.67
N ILE A 119 6.10 -0.40 -13.00
CA ILE A 119 6.64 -0.95 -11.75
C ILE A 119 7.96 -1.69 -12.00
N CYS A 120 8.08 -2.44 -13.10
CA CYS A 120 9.35 -3.07 -13.48
C CYS A 120 10.44 -2.01 -13.74
N GLU A 121 10.14 -0.95 -14.47
CA GLU A 121 11.07 0.15 -14.72
C GLU A 121 11.51 0.85 -13.42
N LEU A 122 10.57 1.10 -12.50
CA LEU A 122 10.83 1.76 -11.23
C LEU A 122 11.71 0.91 -10.30
N THR A 123 11.51 -0.40 -10.29
CA THR A 123 12.21 -1.34 -9.39
C THR A 123 13.42 -2.02 -10.02
N GLY A 124 13.59 -1.90 -11.36
CA GLY A 124 14.59 -2.63 -12.14
C GLY A 124 14.30 -4.13 -12.28
N MET A 125 13.15 -4.62 -11.78
CA MET A 125 12.80 -6.03 -11.79
C MET A 125 12.30 -6.51 -13.15
N ASP A 126 12.32 -7.84 -13.35
CA ASP A 126 11.98 -8.45 -14.64
C ASP A 126 10.47 -8.62 -14.86
N VAL A 127 9.69 -8.72 -13.79
CA VAL A 127 8.24 -9.00 -13.85
C VAL A 127 7.51 -8.41 -12.65
N SER A 128 6.34 -7.84 -12.88
CA SER A 128 5.39 -7.39 -11.85
C SER A 128 4.05 -8.09 -12.00
N ASN A 129 3.33 -8.25 -10.89
CA ASN A 129 1.92 -8.63 -10.92
C ASN A 129 1.01 -7.40 -11.11
N ALA A 130 -0.29 -7.65 -11.23
CA ALA A 130 -1.28 -6.59 -11.39
C ALA A 130 -1.48 -5.73 -10.12
N THR A 131 -1.32 -6.26 -8.94
CA THR A 131 -1.22 -5.67 -7.59
C THR A 131 -1.54 -6.69 -6.51
N VAL A 132 -1.32 -6.30 -5.26
CA VAL A 132 -1.91 -6.88 -4.04
C VAL A 132 -2.59 -5.76 -3.25
N TYR A 133 -3.14 -6.05 -2.06
CA TYR A 133 -4.00 -5.09 -1.34
C TYR A 133 -3.25 -3.84 -0.86
N ASP A 134 -2.09 -4.02 -0.23
CA ASP A 134 -1.25 -2.95 0.30
C ASP A 134 0.22 -3.41 0.40
N GLY A 135 1.10 -2.50 0.80
CA GLY A 135 2.54 -2.77 0.91
C GLY A 135 2.87 -3.83 1.97
N ALA A 136 2.14 -3.88 3.07
CA ALA A 136 2.34 -4.87 4.12
C ALA A 136 1.96 -6.28 3.64
N THR A 137 0.83 -6.40 2.94
CA THR A 137 0.42 -7.64 2.26
C THR A 137 1.45 -8.05 1.21
N ALA A 138 1.99 -7.10 0.44
CA ALA A 138 3.02 -7.37 -0.55
C ALA A 138 4.28 -8.00 0.09
N ALA A 139 4.71 -7.49 1.24
CA ALA A 139 5.84 -8.03 1.99
C ALA A 139 5.55 -9.45 2.53
N ALA A 140 4.34 -9.68 3.05
CA ALA A 140 3.91 -10.99 3.55
C ALA A 140 3.82 -12.05 2.43
N GLU A 141 3.26 -11.68 1.29
CA GLU A 141 3.21 -12.55 0.09
C GLU A 141 4.59 -12.84 -0.47
N ALA A 142 5.51 -11.86 -0.45
CA ALA A 142 6.90 -12.07 -0.84
C ALA A 142 7.61 -13.09 0.08
N ALA A 143 7.36 -13.02 1.39
CA ALA A 143 7.84 -14.01 2.34
C ALA A 143 7.29 -15.42 2.03
N ALA A 144 6.01 -15.52 1.69
CA ALA A 144 5.38 -16.77 1.28
C ALA A 144 5.99 -17.34 -0.02
N MET A 145 6.38 -16.49 -0.98
CA MET A 145 7.04 -16.90 -2.23
C MET A 145 8.42 -17.54 -2.00
N CYS A 146 9.13 -17.13 -0.96
CA CYS A 146 10.53 -17.55 -0.74
C CYS A 146 10.65 -18.91 -0.05
N ARG A 147 9.64 -19.31 0.72
CA ARG A 147 9.67 -20.54 1.51
C ARG A 147 9.58 -21.80 0.67
N ASP A 148 10.16 -22.86 1.18
CA ASP A 148 10.03 -24.22 0.68
C ASP A 148 10.11 -25.23 1.83
N ARG A 149 10.17 -26.55 1.52
CA ARG A 149 10.22 -27.61 2.54
C ARG A 149 11.47 -27.59 3.43
N ARG A 150 12.59 -27.02 2.95
CA ARG A 150 13.89 -26.98 3.66
C ARG A 150 14.13 -25.62 4.27
N ARG A 151 13.59 -24.57 3.68
CA ARG A 151 13.79 -23.16 4.05
C ARG A 151 12.45 -22.58 4.45
N ASN A 152 12.21 -22.48 5.74
CA ASN A 152 10.93 -22.04 6.30
C ASN A 152 11.11 -21.01 7.44
N THR A 153 12.24 -20.29 7.44
CA THR A 153 12.50 -19.18 8.36
C THR A 153 12.65 -17.89 7.56
N VAL A 154 11.93 -16.83 7.93
CA VAL A 154 12.06 -15.49 7.37
C VAL A 154 12.70 -14.60 8.43
N LEU A 155 13.82 -13.96 8.08
CA LEU A 155 14.43 -12.93 8.89
C LEU A 155 13.85 -11.57 8.49
N VAL A 156 13.44 -10.77 9.48
CA VAL A 156 12.83 -9.47 9.25
C VAL A 156 13.59 -8.43 10.06
N SER A 157 14.07 -7.38 9.42
CA SER A 157 14.71 -6.27 10.13
C SER A 157 13.73 -5.53 11.03
N GLU A 158 14.15 -5.16 12.23
CA GLU A 158 13.38 -4.29 13.13
C GLU A 158 13.25 -2.85 12.60
N ALA A 159 14.04 -2.48 11.58
CA ALA A 159 13.92 -1.20 10.89
C ALA A 159 12.83 -1.19 9.78
N VAL A 160 12.10 -2.29 9.57
CA VAL A 160 10.88 -2.35 8.73
C VAL A 160 9.72 -1.71 9.50
N ASN A 161 8.77 -1.12 8.78
CA ASN A 161 7.55 -0.57 9.37
C ASN A 161 6.88 -1.59 10.31
N PRO A 162 6.57 -1.22 11.58
CA PRO A 162 6.03 -2.14 12.59
C PRO A 162 4.72 -2.80 12.16
N GLU A 163 3.83 -2.09 11.46
CA GLU A 163 2.57 -2.65 10.97
C GLU A 163 2.83 -3.72 9.90
N THR A 164 3.80 -3.48 9.01
CA THR A 164 4.23 -4.48 8.03
C THR A 164 4.79 -5.72 8.72
N ILE A 165 5.59 -5.56 9.79
CA ILE A 165 6.11 -6.68 10.59
C ILE A 165 4.97 -7.53 11.15
N GLU A 166 3.92 -6.91 11.70
CA GLU A 166 2.78 -7.64 12.28
C GLU A 166 1.97 -8.39 11.22
N VAL A 167 1.80 -7.82 10.03
CA VAL A 167 1.14 -8.51 8.90
C VAL A 167 1.98 -9.72 8.46
N VAL A 168 3.30 -9.55 8.29
CA VAL A 168 4.22 -10.65 7.95
C VAL A 168 4.18 -11.76 9.01
N LYS A 169 4.20 -11.42 10.31
CA LYS A 169 4.06 -12.39 11.39
C LYS A 169 2.75 -13.16 11.32
N THR A 170 1.64 -12.48 11.03
CA THR A 170 0.31 -13.09 10.91
C THR A 170 0.25 -14.10 9.77
N TYR A 171 0.73 -13.74 8.59
CA TYR A 171 0.79 -14.65 7.43
C TYR A 171 1.73 -15.84 7.68
N CYS A 172 2.89 -15.58 8.26
CA CYS A 172 3.87 -16.61 8.60
C CYS A 172 3.33 -17.58 9.66
N TRP A 173 2.67 -17.06 10.70
CA TRP A 173 2.02 -17.88 11.73
C TRP A 173 0.97 -18.82 11.13
N ALA A 174 0.06 -18.29 10.31
CA ALA A 174 -0.97 -19.07 9.64
C ALA A 174 -0.40 -20.18 8.75
N ALA A 175 0.79 -19.97 8.21
CA ALA A 175 1.48 -20.89 7.30
C ALA A 175 2.50 -21.81 7.99
N GLY A 176 2.69 -21.71 9.31
CA GLY A 176 3.70 -22.44 10.07
C GLY A 176 5.14 -22.06 9.69
N THR A 177 5.37 -20.82 9.24
CA THR A 177 6.68 -20.27 8.91
C THR A 177 7.25 -19.52 10.11
N LYS A 178 8.52 -19.76 10.45
CA LYS A 178 9.19 -19.08 11.55
C LYS A 178 9.60 -17.67 11.10
N VAL A 179 9.27 -16.66 11.91
CA VAL A 179 9.79 -15.30 11.79
C VAL A 179 10.83 -15.06 12.88
N VAL A 180 11.98 -14.51 12.50
CA VAL A 180 13.04 -14.11 13.42
C VAL A 180 13.37 -12.65 13.16
N MET A 181 13.35 -11.83 14.20
CA MET A 181 13.68 -10.41 14.07
C MET A 181 15.20 -10.24 14.05
N VAL A 182 15.67 -9.41 13.13
CA VAL A 182 17.06 -8.93 13.07
C VAL A 182 17.09 -7.56 13.73
N PRO A 183 17.84 -7.38 14.82
CA PRO A 183 17.91 -6.11 15.54
C PRO A 183 18.30 -4.94 14.62
N ALA A 184 17.81 -3.75 14.95
CA ALA A 184 18.30 -2.50 14.37
C ALA A 184 19.33 -1.87 15.32
N SER A 185 20.39 -1.32 14.78
CA SER A 185 21.42 -0.57 15.50
C SER A 185 21.69 0.75 14.78
N ALA A 186 21.76 1.86 15.51
CA ALA A 186 21.95 3.19 14.95
C ALA A 186 20.96 3.56 13.83
N GLY A 187 19.72 3.04 13.89
CA GLY A 187 18.65 3.30 12.94
C GLY A 187 18.67 2.47 11.66
N VAL A 188 19.57 1.48 11.54
CA VAL A 188 19.67 0.56 10.39
C VAL A 188 19.78 -0.88 10.85
N THR A 189 19.57 -1.82 9.95
CA THR A 189 19.70 -3.27 10.21
C THR A 189 21.09 -3.62 10.72
N ASP A 190 21.20 -4.31 11.86
CA ASP A 190 22.48 -4.80 12.39
C ASP A 190 22.98 -5.98 11.55
N ILE A 191 24.04 -5.73 10.78
CA ILE A 191 24.63 -6.73 9.88
C ILE A 191 25.36 -7.83 10.68
N GLY A 192 25.94 -7.49 11.83
CA GLY A 192 26.56 -8.47 12.72
C GLY A 192 25.54 -9.48 13.23
N ALA A 193 24.42 -8.98 13.76
CA ALA A 193 23.30 -9.82 14.17
C ALA A 193 22.69 -10.62 13.00
N LEU A 194 22.60 -10.03 11.82
CA LEU A 194 22.14 -10.74 10.62
C LEU A 194 23.04 -11.94 10.30
N ARG A 195 24.37 -11.78 10.36
CA ARG A 195 25.32 -12.87 10.11
C ARG A 195 25.21 -14.01 11.13
N ASP A 196 24.90 -13.68 12.36
CA ASP A 196 24.73 -14.68 13.44
C ASP A 196 23.40 -15.44 13.33
N LEU A 197 22.36 -14.79 12.84
CA LEU A 197 21.00 -15.35 12.74
C LEU A 197 20.77 -16.16 11.46
N ILE A 198 21.40 -15.77 10.35
CA ILE A 198 21.17 -16.39 9.04
C ILE A 198 21.77 -17.81 9.00
N ASN A 199 21.00 -18.76 8.46
CA ASN A 199 21.41 -20.16 8.41
C ASN A 199 20.79 -20.89 7.20
N ALA A 200 21.02 -22.21 7.13
CA ALA A 200 20.55 -23.05 6.01
C ALA A 200 19.03 -23.18 5.93
N GLU A 201 18.28 -22.87 6.99
CA GLU A 201 16.81 -22.89 7.02
C GLU A 201 16.21 -21.53 6.64
N THR A 202 17.04 -20.50 6.48
CA THR A 202 16.58 -19.15 6.11
C THR A 202 16.08 -19.14 4.66
N ALA A 203 14.81 -18.80 4.48
CA ALA A 203 14.15 -18.65 3.18
C ALA A 203 14.42 -17.26 2.58
N ALA A 204 14.26 -16.22 3.41
CA ALA A 204 14.44 -14.84 2.99
C ALA A 204 14.86 -13.93 4.14
N VAL A 205 15.43 -12.78 3.75
CA VAL A 205 15.63 -11.60 4.59
C VAL A 205 14.76 -10.48 4.02
N LEU A 206 13.92 -9.87 4.85
CA LEU A 206 13.10 -8.71 4.54
C LEU A 206 13.72 -7.46 5.15
N ILE A 207 14.02 -6.49 4.29
CA ILE A 207 14.44 -5.13 4.67
C ILE A 207 13.53 -4.09 4.02
N GLN A 208 13.57 -2.87 4.53
CA GLN A 208 12.91 -1.70 3.94
C GLN A 208 13.96 -0.63 3.65
N ASN A 209 13.93 -0.03 2.46
CA ASN A 209 14.91 1.01 2.07
C ASN A 209 14.26 2.10 1.19
N PRO A 210 14.13 3.36 1.64
CA PRO A 210 14.44 3.83 3.01
C PRO A 210 13.65 3.09 4.07
N ASN A 211 14.22 2.91 5.27
CA ASN A 211 13.58 2.15 6.33
C ASN A 211 12.57 2.99 7.14
N TYR A 212 11.92 2.39 8.14
CA TYR A 212 10.89 3.04 8.96
C TYR A 212 11.39 4.30 9.70
N PHE A 213 12.66 4.35 10.02
CA PHE A 213 13.27 5.52 10.66
C PHE A 213 13.73 6.60 9.65
N GLY A 214 13.48 6.37 8.36
CA GLY A 214 13.86 7.22 7.24
C GLY A 214 15.27 6.97 6.72
N CYS A 215 16.10 6.19 7.42
CA CYS A 215 17.49 5.92 7.08
C CYS A 215 17.65 5.02 5.84
N LEU A 216 18.73 5.23 5.11
CA LEU A 216 19.15 4.32 4.04
C LEU A 216 19.91 3.12 4.64
N GLU A 217 19.53 1.91 4.22
CA GLU A 217 20.15 0.67 4.66
C GLU A 217 21.49 0.40 3.96
N HIS A 218 22.36 -0.35 4.60
CA HIS A 218 23.56 -0.93 3.97
C HIS A 218 23.19 -2.10 3.06
N ALA A 219 22.34 -1.83 2.06
CA ALA A 219 21.63 -2.84 1.29
C ALA A 219 22.57 -3.79 0.52
N GLU A 220 23.70 -3.31 -0.03
CA GLU A 220 24.68 -4.16 -0.72
C GLU A 220 25.24 -5.25 0.20
N GLU A 221 25.63 -4.89 1.43
CA GLU A 221 26.20 -5.82 2.39
C GLU A 221 25.16 -6.83 2.90
N ILE A 222 23.93 -6.37 3.13
CA ILE A 222 22.80 -7.25 3.51
C ILE A 222 22.53 -8.27 2.40
N VAL A 223 22.51 -7.84 1.14
CA VAL A 223 22.34 -8.72 -0.04
C VAL A 223 23.46 -9.76 -0.11
N GLU A 224 24.72 -9.33 0.04
CA GLU A 224 25.88 -10.23 0.01
C GLU A 224 25.79 -11.32 1.08
N VAL A 225 25.50 -10.93 2.32
CA VAL A 225 25.34 -11.86 3.48
C VAL A 225 24.19 -12.83 3.21
N THR A 226 23.07 -12.33 2.70
CA THR A 226 21.87 -13.13 2.44
C THR A 226 22.09 -14.15 1.34
N HIS A 227 22.66 -13.73 0.22
CA HIS A 227 22.96 -14.62 -0.91
C HIS A 227 24.09 -15.61 -0.58
N GLY A 228 25.04 -15.25 0.29
CA GLY A 228 26.05 -16.16 0.80
C GLY A 228 25.44 -17.38 1.50
N ALA A 229 24.32 -17.19 2.19
CA ALA A 229 23.53 -18.27 2.81
C ALA A 229 22.51 -18.91 1.83
N LYS A 230 22.48 -18.51 0.57
CA LYS A 230 21.50 -18.94 -0.46
C LYS A 230 20.05 -18.64 -0.09
N ALA A 231 19.81 -17.65 0.75
CA ALA A 231 18.50 -17.10 1.06
C ALA A 231 18.13 -16.00 0.03
N LYS A 232 16.86 -15.61 -0.03
CA LYS A 232 16.34 -14.57 -0.90
C LYS A 232 16.29 -13.22 -0.21
N VAL A 233 16.46 -12.14 -0.95
CA VAL A 233 16.30 -10.77 -0.45
C VAL A 233 14.96 -10.21 -0.91
N ILE A 234 14.15 -9.80 0.05
CA ILE A 234 12.92 -9.03 -0.15
C ILE A 234 13.22 -7.59 0.27
N MET A 235 13.09 -6.65 -0.66
CA MET A 235 13.29 -5.23 -0.38
C MET A 235 11.96 -4.49 -0.51
N SER A 236 11.49 -3.94 0.59
CA SER A 236 10.37 -2.99 0.60
C SER A 236 10.91 -1.59 0.29
N VAL A 237 10.29 -0.88 -0.65
CA VAL A 237 10.78 0.42 -1.10
C VAL A 237 9.67 1.45 -1.19
N ASP A 238 10.01 2.70 -0.94
CA ASP A 238 9.18 3.84 -1.28
C ASP A 238 9.27 4.13 -2.78
N PRO A 239 8.12 4.20 -3.51
CA PRO A 239 8.14 4.35 -4.96
C PRO A 239 8.62 5.73 -5.44
N ILE A 240 8.53 6.77 -4.62
CA ILE A 240 9.07 8.11 -4.95
C ILE A 240 10.59 8.11 -4.74
N ALA A 241 11.08 7.52 -3.65
CA ALA A 241 12.51 7.37 -3.39
C ALA A 241 13.20 6.54 -4.50
N ALA A 242 12.54 5.51 -5.03
CA ALA A 242 13.06 4.68 -6.12
C ALA A 242 13.35 5.47 -7.41
N ALA A 243 12.80 6.68 -7.58
CA ALA A 243 13.10 7.53 -8.74
C ALA A 243 14.52 8.14 -8.72
N ILE A 244 15.21 8.15 -7.57
CA ILE A 244 16.55 8.73 -7.41
C ILE A 244 17.55 7.79 -6.73
N LEU A 245 17.10 6.82 -5.96
CA LEU A 245 17.96 5.81 -5.34
C LEU A 245 18.30 4.68 -6.32
N LYS A 246 19.29 3.86 -5.99
CA LYS A 246 19.48 2.59 -6.68
C LYS A 246 18.23 1.74 -6.59
N THR A 247 17.89 1.10 -7.69
CA THR A 247 16.74 0.19 -7.73
C THR A 247 17.01 -1.07 -6.90
N PRO A 248 15.97 -1.74 -6.38
CA PRO A 248 16.13 -3.04 -5.73
C PRO A 248 16.94 -4.05 -6.55
N ARG A 249 16.75 -4.05 -7.85
CA ARG A 249 17.52 -4.93 -8.77
C ARG A 249 19.01 -4.60 -8.81
N GLU A 250 19.38 -3.33 -8.83
CA GLU A 250 20.78 -2.88 -8.80
C GLU A 250 21.45 -3.23 -7.47
N TYR A 251 20.73 -3.26 -6.36
CA TYR A 251 21.22 -3.80 -5.08
C TYR A 251 21.34 -5.33 -5.09
N GLY A 252 20.67 -6.02 -6.00
CA GLY A 252 20.65 -7.48 -6.09
C GLY A 252 19.45 -8.14 -5.37
N ALA A 253 18.42 -7.40 -4.99
CA ALA A 253 17.21 -7.99 -4.42
C ALA A 253 16.54 -8.99 -5.39
N ASP A 254 15.94 -10.03 -4.84
CA ASP A 254 15.17 -11.03 -5.61
C ASP A 254 13.72 -10.61 -5.82
N ILE A 255 13.15 -9.89 -4.85
CA ILE A 255 11.77 -9.41 -4.86
C ILE A 255 11.77 -7.97 -4.34
N ALA A 256 11.11 -7.08 -5.08
CA ALA A 256 10.77 -5.73 -4.66
C ALA A 256 9.29 -5.64 -4.32
N VAL A 257 8.98 -5.05 -3.19
CA VAL A 257 7.61 -4.80 -2.72
C VAL A 257 7.49 -3.36 -2.23
N GLY A 258 6.29 -2.87 -2.06
CA GLY A 258 6.09 -1.57 -1.44
C GLY A 258 4.65 -1.12 -1.45
N GLU A 259 4.42 -0.01 -0.76
CA GLU A 259 3.14 0.69 -0.76
C GLU A 259 3.10 1.69 -1.92
N GLY A 260 2.14 1.52 -2.80
CA GLY A 260 1.98 2.38 -3.98
C GLY A 260 1.06 3.58 -3.77
N GLN A 261 0.58 3.84 -2.54
CA GLN A 261 -0.26 5.01 -2.24
C GLN A 261 0.34 6.33 -2.76
N PRO A 262 1.67 6.57 -2.67
CA PRO A 262 2.30 7.78 -3.21
C PRO A 262 2.13 7.98 -4.71
N LEU A 263 1.81 6.93 -5.45
CA LEU A 263 1.60 6.98 -6.89
C LEU A 263 0.18 7.43 -7.27
N GLY A 264 -0.27 8.57 -6.75
CA GLY A 264 -1.51 9.22 -7.17
C GLY A 264 -2.77 8.86 -6.37
N MET A 265 -2.61 8.34 -5.17
CA MET A 265 -3.72 8.11 -4.23
C MET A 265 -3.65 9.08 -3.06
N PRO A 266 -4.77 9.72 -2.67
CA PRO A 266 -4.81 10.55 -1.48
C PRO A 266 -4.70 9.68 -0.21
N LEU A 267 -4.41 10.29 0.93
CA LEU A 267 -4.32 9.58 2.21
C LEU A 267 -5.62 8.87 2.60
N SER A 268 -6.77 9.45 2.27
CA SER A 268 -8.13 8.88 2.39
C SER A 268 -8.41 8.15 3.71
N TYR A 269 -7.85 8.65 4.82
CA TYR A 269 -8.02 8.07 6.16
C TYR A 269 -7.66 6.57 6.26
N GLY A 270 -6.72 6.10 5.43
CA GLY A 270 -6.22 4.72 5.46
C GLY A 270 -6.61 3.86 4.26
N GLY A 271 -7.15 4.43 3.19
CA GLY A 271 -7.35 3.64 1.98
C GLY A 271 -8.57 3.98 1.13
N PRO A 272 -8.75 3.26 -0.01
CA PRO A 272 -7.94 2.11 -0.45
C PRO A 272 -6.52 2.53 -0.88
N TYR A 273 -5.54 1.63 -0.62
CA TYR A 273 -4.14 1.77 -1.01
C TYR A 273 -3.75 0.76 -2.10
N LEU A 274 -2.47 0.51 -2.31
CA LEU A 274 -2.00 -0.29 -3.43
C LEU A 274 -0.68 -1.00 -3.08
N GLY A 275 -0.71 -2.31 -2.88
CA GLY A 275 0.52 -3.09 -2.79
C GLY A 275 1.10 -3.39 -4.18
N PHE A 276 2.36 -3.04 -4.42
CA PHE A 276 3.05 -3.50 -5.61
C PHE A 276 4.05 -4.61 -5.28
N MET A 277 4.22 -5.52 -6.24
CA MET A 277 5.18 -6.61 -6.17
C MET A 277 5.84 -6.80 -7.52
N ALA A 278 7.16 -6.82 -7.53
CA ALA A 278 7.94 -7.17 -8.69
C ALA A 278 9.09 -8.11 -8.30
N ALA A 279 9.53 -8.95 -9.22
CA ALA A 279 10.51 -9.99 -8.91
C ALA A 279 11.43 -10.28 -10.11
N THR A 280 12.51 -11.01 -9.83
CA THR A 280 13.36 -11.58 -10.87
C THR A 280 12.61 -12.65 -11.67
N LYS A 281 13.08 -12.90 -12.89
CA LYS A 281 12.49 -13.91 -13.80
C LYS A 281 12.38 -15.30 -13.17
N GLU A 282 13.34 -15.68 -12.32
CA GLU A 282 13.32 -16.95 -11.60
C GLU A 282 12.13 -17.06 -10.64
N MET A 283 11.71 -15.95 -10.05
CA MET A 283 10.60 -15.90 -9.10
C MET A 283 9.22 -15.74 -9.76
N MET A 284 9.15 -15.44 -11.06
CA MET A 284 7.92 -15.11 -11.80
C MET A 284 6.78 -16.12 -11.57
N ARG A 285 7.09 -17.42 -11.56
CA ARG A 285 6.08 -18.48 -11.39
C ARG A 285 5.54 -18.61 -9.96
N LYS A 286 6.17 -17.94 -9.00
CA LYS A 286 5.74 -17.88 -7.59
C LYS A 286 4.99 -16.60 -7.26
N LEU A 287 5.04 -15.59 -8.13
CA LEU A 287 4.44 -14.28 -7.91
C LEU A 287 2.92 -14.42 -7.78
N PRO A 288 2.28 -13.99 -6.67
CA PRO A 288 0.83 -14.13 -6.49
C PRO A 288 0.05 -13.12 -7.34
N GLY A 289 -1.28 -13.28 -7.37
CA GLY A 289 -2.16 -12.38 -8.10
C GLY A 289 -2.08 -12.52 -9.62
N ARG A 290 -2.77 -11.64 -10.33
CA ARG A 290 -2.86 -11.67 -11.79
C ARG A 290 -1.62 -11.11 -12.45
N ILE A 291 -1.30 -11.66 -13.60
CA ILE A 291 -0.26 -11.12 -14.50
C ILE A 291 -0.88 -11.03 -15.90
N VAL A 292 -0.81 -9.85 -16.48
CA VAL A 292 -1.23 -9.61 -17.87
C VAL A 292 -0.01 -9.75 -18.76
N GLY A 293 -0.18 -10.47 -19.87
CA GLY A 293 0.81 -10.60 -20.94
C GLY A 293 0.33 -10.02 -22.25
N GLU A 294 1.27 -9.62 -23.09
CA GLU A 294 1.00 -9.20 -24.47
C GLU A 294 0.96 -10.43 -25.38
N THR A 295 0.06 -10.42 -26.36
CA THR A 295 -0.11 -11.44 -27.37
C THR A 295 -0.59 -10.79 -28.69
N THR A 296 -0.97 -11.61 -29.65
CA THR A 296 -1.62 -11.15 -30.88
C THR A 296 -2.98 -11.83 -31.03
N ASP A 297 -3.94 -11.12 -31.64
CA ASP A 297 -5.24 -11.66 -32.04
C ASP A 297 -5.11 -12.53 -33.31
N ASP A 298 -6.23 -13.09 -33.77
CA ASP A 298 -6.31 -13.92 -34.98
C ASP A 298 -6.00 -13.15 -36.28
N ARG A 299 -5.98 -11.81 -36.23
CA ARG A 299 -5.61 -10.92 -37.34
C ARG A 299 -4.19 -10.38 -37.22
N GLY A 300 -3.45 -10.78 -36.19
CA GLY A 300 -2.08 -10.32 -35.94
C GLY A 300 -1.99 -8.96 -35.26
N ASN A 301 -3.10 -8.40 -34.75
CA ASN A 301 -3.05 -7.17 -33.96
C ASN A 301 -2.59 -7.44 -32.54
N LYS A 302 -1.94 -6.45 -31.92
CA LYS A 302 -1.56 -6.49 -30.51
C LYS A 302 -2.78 -6.70 -29.61
N ALA A 303 -2.71 -7.62 -28.67
CA ALA A 303 -3.76 -7.93 -27.72
C ALA A 303 -3.17 -8.27 -26.34
N TYR A 304 -4.01 -8.26 -25.32
CA TYR A 304 -3.61 -8.53 -23.93
C TYR A 304 -4.47 -9.62 -23.32
N VAL A 305 -3.85 -10.48 -22.51
CA VAL A 305 -4.52 -11.63 -21.87
C VAL A 305 -3.97 -11.84 -20.47
N LEU A 306 -4.78 -12.45 -19.59
CA LEU A 306 -4.29 -12.99 -18.32
C LEU A 306 -3.40 -14.19 -18.58
N THR A 307 -2.23 -14.22 -17.92
CA THR A 307 -1.24 -15.30 -18.06
C THR A 307 -0.97 -16.02 -16.74
N LEU A 308 -0.36 -17.20 -16.80
CA LEU A 308 0.07 -17.97 -15.62
C LEU A 308 -1.07 -18.24 -14.59
N GLN A 309 -2.33 -18.30 -15.02
CA GLN A 309 -3.50 -18.44 -14.15
C GLN A 309 -3.52 -19.75 -13.34
N ALA A 310 -2.82 -20.79 -13.79
CA ALA A 310 -2.81 -22.11 -13.13
C ALA A 310 -2.31 -22.11 -11.67
N ARG A 311 -1.70 -21.02 -11.19
CA ARG A 311 -1.23 -20.83 -9.79
C ARG A 311 -2.26 -20.14 -8.91
N GLU A 312 -3.33 -19.58 -9.47
CA GLU A 312 -4.34 -18.82 -8.74
C GLU A 312 -5.28 -19.72 -7.92
N GLN A 313 -5.85 -19.17 -6.85
CA GLN A 313 -6.67 -19.90 -5.88
C GLN A 313 -7.91 -20.56 -6.51
N HIS A 314 -8.58 -19.92 -7.46
CA HIS A 314 -9.77 -20.46 -8.11
C HIS A 314 -9.49 -21.74 -8.94
N ILE A 315 -8.21 -21.98 -9.31
CA ILE A 315 -7.75 -23.20 -9.98
C ILE A 315 -7.10 -24.17 -8.99
N ARG A 316 -6.16 -23.69 -8.19
CA ARG A 316 -5.38 -24.51 -7.24
C ARG A 316 -6.11 -24.85 -5.96
N ARG A 317 -7.15 -24.09 -5.60
CA ARG A 317 -7.92 -24.24 -4.36
C ARG A 317 -7.02 -24.23 -3.12
N GLU A 318 -7.13 -25.25 -2.25
CA GLU A 318 -6.32 -25.40 -1.03
C GLU A 318 -4.80 -25.53 -1.26
N LYS A 319 -4.39 -25.80 -2.49
CA LYS A 319 -2.98 -25.90 -2.89
C LYS A 319 -2.39 -24.58 -3.44
N ALA A 320 -3.19 -23.51 -3.46
CA ALA A 320 -2.68 -22.21 -3.86
C ALA A 320 -1.67 -21.67 -2.84
N SER A 321 -0.65 -20.99 -3.32
CA SER A 321 0.36 -20.36 -2.46
C SER A 321 -0.13 -19.06 -1.84
N SER A 322 -1.20 -18.46 -2.35
CA SER A 322 -1.80 -17.19 -1.93
C SER A 322 -3.33 -17.27 -2.03
N ASN A 323 -4.02 -16.52 -1.18
CA ASN A 323 -5.47 -16.34 -1.21
C ASN A 323 -5.91 -15.11 -2.00
N ILE A 324 -4.98 -14.39 -2.62
CA ILE A 324 -5.29 -13.21 -3.44
C ILE A 324 -6.13 -13.63 -4.64
N CYS A 325 -7.34 -13.07 -4.73
CA CYS A 325 -8.27 -13.26 -5.84
C CYS A 325 -8.52 -11.95 -6.57
N SER A 326 -9.08 -10.97 -5.88
CA SER A 326 -9.21 -9.61 -6.38
C SER A 326 -7.96 -8.80 -6.04
N ASN A 327 -7.74 -7.71 -6.76
CA ASN A 327 -6.62 -6.81 -6.58
C ASN A 327 -7.11 -5.36 -6.66
N GLU A 328 -6.22 -4.41 -6.45
CA GLU A 328 -6.53 -2.98 -6.47
C GLU A 328 -6.41 -2.40 -7.89
N ALA A 329 -7.21 -2.92 -8.84
CA ALA A 329 -7.08 -2.58 -10.26
C ALA A 329 -7.33 -1.09 -10.56
N LEU A 330 -8.27 -0.43 -9.89
CA LEU A 330 -8.51 1.01 -10.05
C LEU A 330 -7.36 1.83 -9.47
N CYS A 331 -6.78 1.40 -8.35
CA CYS A 331 -5.59 2.02 -7.78
C CYS A 331 -4.37 1.83 -8.70
N ALA A 332 -4.22 0.65 -9.33
CA ALA A 332 -3.20 0.41 -10.36
C ALA A 332 -3.34 1.34 -11.56
N LEU A 333 -4.58 1.58 -12.03
CA LEU A 333 -4.85 2.56 -13.08
C LEU A 333 -4.44 3.97 -12.65
N ARG A 334 -4.82 4.38 -11.42
CA ARG A 334 -4.40 5.69 -10.87
C ARG A 334 -2.88 5.82 -10.85
N ALA A 335 -2.17 4.78 -10.37
CA ALA A 335 -0.71 4.75 -10.34
C ALA A 335 -0.09 4.82 -11.74
N ALA A 336 -0.64 4.10 -12.71
CA ALA A 336 -0.18 4.16 -14.11
C ALA A 336 -0.37 5.57 -14.70
N VAL A 337 -1.54 6.18 -14.50
CA VAL A 337 -1.81 7.56 -14.97
C VAL A 337 -0.89 8.56 -14.26
N TYR A 338 -0.67 8.42 -12.96
CA TYR A 338 0.24 9.26 -12.18
C TYR A 338 1.67 9.18 -12.74
N MET A 339 2.22 7.97 -12.87
CA MET A 339 3.58 7.76 -13.40
C MET A 339 3.70 8.27 -14.83
N ALA A 340 2.69 8.08 -15.68
CA ALA A 340 2.67 8.62 -17.04
C ALA A 340 2.61 10.15 -17.07
N ALA A 341 1.81 10.77 -16.18
CA ALA A 341 1.67 12.23 -16.11
C ALA A 341 2.93 12.91 -15.57
N MET A 342 3.53 12.34 -14.51
CA MET A 342 4.77 12.82 -13.92
C MET A 342 5.97 12.55 -14.84
N GLY A 343 5.99 11.41 -15.47
CA GLY A 343 7.14 10.92 -16.25
C GLY A 343 8.41 10.82 -15.40
N ARG A 344 9.49 10.38 -16.01
CA ARG A 344 10.79 10.23 -15.33
C ARG A 344 11.24 11.52 -14.64
N ASN A 345 11.09 12.67 -15.32
CA ASN A 345 11.57 13.94 -14.78
C ASN A 345 10.73 14.44 -13.61
N GLY A 346 9.39 14.33 -13.69
CA GLY A 346 8.50 14.73 -12.59
C GLY A 346 8.69 13.86 -11.35
N MET A 347 8.86 12.55 -11.51
CA MET A 347 9.15 11.62 -10.40
C MET A 347 10.47 11.99 -9.70
N ARG A 348 11.53 12.24 -10.49
CA ARG A 348 12.83 12.65 -9.94
C ARG A 348 12.77 14.01 -9.26
N GLU A 349 12.03 14.96 -9.83
CA GLU A 349 11.85 16.29 -9.23
C GLU A 349 11.13 16.18 -7.88
N ALA A 350 10.02 15.44 -7.81
CA ALA A 350 9.29 15.20 -6.56
C ALA A 350 10.22 14.59 -5.49
N ALA A 351 10.96 13.53 -5.84
CA ALA A 351 11.91 12.89 -4.95
C ALA A 351 13.03 13.85 -4.48
N SER A 352 13.60 14.62 -5.39
CA SER A 352 14.66 15.60 -5.06
C SER A 352 14.16 16.70 -4.13
N GLN A 353 12.93 17.17 -4.32
CA GLN A 353 12.31 18.14 -3.41
C GLN A 353 12.04 17.55 -2.03
N CYS A 354 11.59 16.29 -1.96
CA CYS A 354 11.43 15.58 -0.68
C CYS A 354 12.74 15.58 0.12
N VAL A 355 13.84 15.13 -0.49
CA VAL A 355 15.17 15.13 0.14
C VAL A 355 15.57 16.53 0.59
N SER A 356 15.54 17.51 -0.33
CA SER A 356 15.98 18.87 -0.04
C SER A 356 15.22 19.51 1.12
N LYS A 357 13.90 19.36 1.13
CA LYS A 357 13.03 19.95 2.16
C LYS A 357 13.13 19.23 3.50
N ALA A 358 13.29 17.88 3.48
CA ALA A 358 13.49 17.12 4.71
C ALA A 358 14.81 17.46 5.40
N HIS A 359 15.90 17.58 4.64
CA HIS A 359 17.18 18.04 5.16
C HIS A 359 17.14 19.50 5.64
N TYR A 360 16.35 20.35 4.97
CA TYR A 360 16.12 21.70 5.43
C TYR A 360 15.38 21.71 6.77
N LEU A 361 14.28 20.96 6.90
CA LEU A 361 13.54 20.85 8.18
C LEU A 361 14.43 20.31 9.29
N GLN A 362 15.21 19.25 9.02
CA GLN A 362 16.10 18.62 9.99
C GLN A 362 17.07 19.66 10.59
N LYS A 363 17.71 20.49 9.74
CA LYS A 363 18.60 21.56 10.18
C LYS A 363 17.87 22.62 11.01
N GLN A 364 16.65 23.02 10.59
CA GLN A 364 15.87 24.02 11.33
C GLN A 364 15.41 23.52 12.71
N LEU A 365 15.11 22.23 12.84
CA LEU A 365 14.78 21.57 14.09
C LEU A 365 16.01 21.47 15.02
N GLU A 366 17.19 21.19 14.50
CA GLU A 366 18.44 21.22 15.30
C GLU A 366 18.68 22.61 15.91
N GLU A 367 18.49 23.70 15.12
CA GLU A 367 18.57 25.08 15.61
C GLU A 367 17.48 25.40 16.65
N ALA A 368 16.43 24.59 16.75
CA ALA A 368 15.36 24.68 17.75
C ALA A 368 15.57 23.70 18.93
N GLY A 369 16.69 23.01 18.99
CA GLY A 369 17.06 22.10 20.10
C GLY A 369 16.60 20.65 19.93
N PHE A 370 16.03 20.27 18.77
CA PHE A 370 15.68 18.89 18.46
C PHE A 370 16.91 18.18 17.84
N THR A 371 17.49 17.24 18.55
CA THR A 371 18.72 16.57 18.09
C THR A 371 18.38 15.42 17.17
N ARG A 372 19.02 15.35 16.01
CA ARG A 372 18.89 14.19 15.12
C ARG A 372 19.37 12.93 15.83
N LYS A 373 18.56 11.88 15.81
CA LYS A 373 18.83 10.64 16.56
C LYS A 373 19.76 9.69 15.83
N TYR A 374 19.64 9.55 14.52
CA TYR A 374 20.43 8.63 13.68
C TYR A 374 21.26 9.41 12.67
N GLU A 375 22.56 9.14 12.61
CA GLU A 375 23.50 9.92 11.76
C GLU A 375 23.53 9.47 10.29
N GLY A 376 22.92 8.32 9.93
CA GLY A 376 22.92 7.80 8.57
C GLY A 376 22.26 8.73 7.55
N GLU A 377 22.47 8.52 6.26
CA GLU A 377 21.73 9.21 5.20
C GLU A 377 20.24 8.87 5.29
N PHE A 378 19.37 9.82 4.91
CA PHE A 378 17.93 9.65 4.95
C PHE A 378 17.24 10.30 3.75
N PHE A 379 16.03 9.87 3.45
CA PHE A 379 15.27 10.37 2.30
C PHE A 379 14.34 11.52 2.67
N HIS A 380 13.10 11.26 3.07
CA HIS A 380 12.09 12.26 3.40
C HIS A 380 11.57 12.15 4.83
N GLU A 381 12.01 11.15 5.55
CA GLU A 381 11.73 10.96 6.97
C GLU A 381 13.04 10.95 7.77
N PHE A 382 12.97 11.40 9.01
CA PHE A 382 14.08 11.35 9.96
C PHE A 382 13.57 11.43 11.40
N VAL A 383 14.33 10.88 12.33
CA VAL A 383 13.97 10.85 13.76
C VAL A 383 14.78 11.88 14.51
N THR A 384 14.12 12.60 15.42
CA THR A 384 14.80 13.47 16.40
C THR A 384 14.47 13.06 17.82
N ASP A 385 15.45 13.19 18.72
CA ASP A 385 15.18 13.36 20.13
C ASP A 385 14.67 14.80 20.36
N SER A 386 13.74 14.93 21.30
CA SER A 386 13.08 16.21 21.57
C SER A 386 13.38 16.67 22.99
N PRO A 387 13.66 17.97 23.22
CA PRO A 387 13.81 18.50 24.58
C PRO A 387 12.48 18.56 25.36
N TYR A 388 11.36 18.35 24.66
CA TYR A 388 10.01 18.34 25.22
C TYR A 388 9.31 17.01 24.93
N PRO A 389 8.33 16.59 25.75
CA PRO A 389 7.51 15.43 25.43
C PRO A 389 6.84 15.56 24.06
N ALA A 390 6.88 14.50 23.24
CA ALA A 390 6.30 14.52 21.89
C ALA A 390 4.82 14.91 21.87
N ALA A 391 4.07 14.47 22.89
CA ALA A 391 2.66 14.86 23.06
C ALA A 391 2.49 16.37 23.25
N GLN A 392 3.40 17.05 23.96
CA GLN A 392 3.38 18.50 24.13
C GLN A 392 3.72 19.23 22.81
N VAL A 393 4.74 18.76 22.08
CA VAL A 393 5.10 19.27 20.76
C VAL A 393 3.90 19.18 19.81
N ASN A 394 3.27 18.02 19.72
CA ASN A 394 2.10 17.80 18.87
C ASN A 394 0.89 18.63 19.31
N ALA A 395 0.65 18.81 20.63
CA ALA A 395 -0.46 19.64 21.13
C ALA A 395 -0.28 21.13 20.79
N VAL A 396 0.96 21.63 20.75
CA VAL A 396 1.25 22.99 20.27
C VAL A 396 0.95 23.11 18.78
N LEU A 397 1.46 22.21 17.95
CA LEU A 397 1.24 22.25 16.50
C LEU A 397 -0.25 22.07 16.13
N ASP A 398 -0.98 21.25 16.88
CA ASP A 398 -2.42 21.02 16.68
C ASP A 398 -3.26 22.29 16.80
N LYS A 399 -2.91 23.21 17.71
CA LYS A 399 -3.58 24.53 17.85
C LYS A 399 -3.42 25.42 16.61
N HIS A 400 -2.41 25.17 15.80
CA HIS A 400 -2.09 25.90 14.57
C HIS A 400 -2.48 25.17 13.29
N ASP A 401 -3.31 24.13 13.40
CA ASP A 401 -3.75 23.27 12.30
C ASP A 401 -2.58 22.57 11.56
N ILE A 402 -1.54 22.21 12.31
CA ILE A 402 -0.39 21.45 11.81
C ILE A 402 -0.41 20.06 12.43
N LEU A 403 -0.39 19.02 11.60
CA LEU A 403 -0.14 17.67 12.04
C LEU A 403 1.37 17.45 12.17
N GLY A 404 1.86 17.41 13.41
CA GLY A 404 3.27 17.21 13.72
C GLY A 404 3.73 15.77 13.50
N GLY A 405 5.01 15.49 13.77
CA GLY A 405 5.62 14.18 13.60
C GLY A 405 4.96 13.09 14.45
N LEU A 406 5.29 11.85 14.15
CA LEU A 406 4.81 10.68 14.90
C LEU A 406 5.69 10.45 16.13
N GLU A 407 5.07 10.37 17.31
CA GLU A 407 5.75 9.92 18.52
C GLU A 407 6.10 8.43 18.41
N LEU A 408 7.37 8.10 18.60
CA LEU A 408 7.85 6.73 18.65
C LEU A 408 7.80 6.18 20.10
N PRO A 409 7.83 4.86 20.29
CA PRO A 409 7.71 4.24 21.63
C PRO A 409 8.73 4.71 22.66
N ASP A 410 9.86 5.21 22.23
CA ASP A 410 10.93 5.73 23.10
C ASP A 410 10.84 7.25 23.36
N GLY A 411 9.76 7.91 22.88
CA GLY A 411 9.50 9.32 23.04
C GLY A 411 10.17 10.23 21.99
N SER A 412 10.97 9.66 21.08
CA SER A 412 11.50 10.40 19.94
C SER A 412 10.41 10.68 18.91
N ILE A 413 10.66 11.58 17.96
CA ILE A 413 9.67 12.03 16.98
C ILE A 413 10.17 11.72 15.58
N LEU A 414 9.37 10.98 14.81
CA LEU A 414 9.58 10.73 13.39
C LEU A 414 8.88 11.84 12.58
N TRP A 415 9.66 12.60 11.85
CA TRP A 415 9.20 13.68 10.98
C TRP A 415 9.21 13.25 9.53
N CYS A 416 8.27 13.78 8.75
CA CYS A 416 8.18 13.56 7.32
C CYS A 416 7.98 14.88 6.58
N VAL A 417 8.65 15.04 5.44
CA VAL A 417 8.49 16.18 4.53
C VAL A 417 8.44 15.68 3.09
N THR A 418 7.43 16.13 2.35
CA THR A 418 7.31 15.83 0.93
C THR A 418 7.44 17.09 0.08
N GLU A 419 7.36 16.96 -1.24
CA GLU A 419 7.33 18.11 -2.15
C GLU A 419 6.13 19.04 -1.91
N CYS A 420 5.08 18.54 -1.26
CA CYS A 420 3.88 19.32 -0.93
C CYS A 420 4.12 20.35 0.19
N ASN A 421 5.12 20.16 1.05
CA ASN A 421 5.44 21.15 2.07
C ASN A 421 6.21 22.33 1.46
N THR A 422 5.81 23.55 1.79
CA THR A 422 6.55 24.74 1.37
C THR A 422 7.62 25.14 2.40
N LYS A 423 8.59 25.93 1.97
CA LYS A 423 9.61 26.48 2.88
C LYS A 423 8.97 27.33 3.98
N GLU A 424 7.97 28.13 3.62
CA GLU A 424 7.23 29.00 4.53
C GLU A 424 6.47 28.19 5.59
N GLU A 425 5.89 27.03 5.23
CA GLU A 425 5.25 26.13 6.20
C GLU A 425 6.25 25.53 7.16
N ILE A 426 7.44 25.14 6.68
CA ILE A 426 8.53 24.62 7.51
C ILE A 426 9.00 25.71 8.49
N ASP A 427 9.31 26.92 7.99
CA ASP A 427 9.77 28.03 8.80
C ASP A 427 8.73 28.41 9.87
N ARG A 428 7.43 28.48 9.49
CA ARG A 428 6.32 28.75 10.40
C ARG A 428 6.23 27.70 11.50
N MET A 429 6.29 26.42 11.15
CA MET A 429 6.21 25.33 12.13
C MET A 429 7.34 25.41 13.15
N VAL A 430 8.57 25.64 12.71
CA VAL A 430 9.73 25.76 13.60
C VAL A 430 9.63 27.03 14.48
N SER A 431 9.15 28.18 13.95
CA SER A 431 8.92 29.39 14.75
C SER A 431 7.91 29.15 15.87
N ILE A 432 6.79 28.49 15.57
CA ILE A 432 5.76 28.13 16.57
C ILE A 432 6.39 27.29 17.70
N LEU A 433 7.21 26.28 17.35
CA LEU A 433 7.86 25.45 18.37
C LEU A 433 8.84 26.25 19.23
N LYS A 434 9.62 27.16 18.64
CA LYS A 434 10.54 28.05 19.37
C LYS A 434 9.81 29.06 20.29
N GLU A 435 8.64 29.54 19.89
CA GLU A 435 7.88 30.57 20.64
C GLU A 435 7.01 29.95 21.76
N GLU A 436 6.39 28.81 21.54
CA GLU A 436 5.40 28.23 22.48
C GLU A 436 5.95 27.10 23.36
N LEU A 437 7.15 26.59 23.08
CA LEU A 437 7.81 25.58 23.91
C LEU A 437 9.00 26.14 24.72
N ALA A 438 9.45 27.39 24.45
CA ALA A 438 10.59 28.02 25.14
C ALA A 438 10.28 28.44 26.58
#